data_ee1a4f3557402f1a65abbd07718f5158
#
_entry.id   ee1a4f3557402f1a65abbd07718f5158
#
_cell.length_a   1.000
_cell.length_b   1.000
_cell.length_c   1.000
_cell.angle_alpha   90.00
_cell.angle_beta   90.00
_cell.angle_gamma   90.00
#
_symmetry.space_group_name_H-M   'P 1'
#
loop_
_entity.id
_entity.type
_entity.pdbx_description
1 polymer ?
#
loop_
_entity_poly.entity_id
_entity_poly.type
_entity_poly.pdbx_seq_one_letter_code
_entity_poly.pdbx_strand_id
1 'polypeptide(L)'
;QLASSTSSLRSAFTSPQPLLRAEAARLLAEVPTSDRRDAIDVARRQFASTLGQFSVDQSTITLTGGGSEVPLTVTSGADYAFTGIIRVGSDRVTFTSARQFPVTLAKPITTIRVPIGSSSGTSAFIRVSLLTADGRVTLTSGTVQIRYTSTSVVGYLLSAGSLLIIGWWWWRT
;
A
#
# COMPACT_ATOMS: atom_id res chain seq x y z
N GLN A 1 7.46 -1.86 -25.77
CA GLN A 1 6.85 -1.62 -24.44
C GLN A 1 6.10 -2.85 -23.89
N LEU A 2 5.32 -3.60 -24.71
CA LEU A 2 4.61 -4.81 -24.25
C LEU A 2 5.55 -5.92 -23.79
N ALA A 3 6.66 -6.16 -24.52
CA ALA A 3 7.63 -7.19 -24.16
C ALA A 3 8.34 -6.89 -22.81
N SER A 4 8.61 -5.63 -22.52
CA SER A 4 9.21 -5.24 -21.23
C SER A 4 8.21 -5.37 -20.08
N SER A 5 6.94 -5.07 -20.30
CA SER A 5 5.89 -5.21 -19.27
C SER A 5 5.60 -6.69 -18.93
N THR A 6 5.60 -7.58 -19.92
CA THR A 6 5.44 -9.02 -19.67
C THR A 6 6.61 -9.65 -18.94
N SER A 7 7.84 -9.20 -19.21
CA SER A 7 9.02 -9.66 -18.46
C SER A 7 9.00 -9.22 -17.01
N SER A 8 8.53 -8.00 -16.75
CA SER A 8 8.40 -7.45 -15.40
C SER A 8 7.34 -8.16 -14.56
N LEU A 9 6.19 -8.51 -15.16
CA LEU A 9 5.19 -9.34 -14.49
C LEU A 9 5.73 -10.74 -14.18
N ARG A 10 6.49 -11.33 -15.10
CA ARG A 10 7.08 -12.64 -14.90
C ARG A 10 7.99 -12.70 -13.66
N SER A 11 8.75 -11.64 -13.38
CA SER A 11 9.64 -11.58 -12.22
C SER A 11 8.88 -11.53 -10.88
N ALA A 12 7.62 -11.11 -10.90
CA ALA A 12 6.80 -10.97 -9.72
C ALA A 12 6.13 -12.27 -9.24
N PHE A 13 6.03 -13.28 -10.10
CA PHE A 13 5.39 -14.56 -9.75
C PHE A 13 6.40 -15.55 -9.18
N THR A 14 6.17 -15.98 -7.93
CA THR A 14 7.02 -16.94 -7.22
C THR A 14 6.85 -18.37 -7.75
N SER A 15 5.70 -18.68 -8.34
CA SER A 15 5.45 -19.94 -9.06
C SER A 15 5.30 -19.65 -10.55
N PRO A 16 6.17 -20.18 -11.40
CA PRO A 16 6.00 -20.03 -12.84
C PRO A 16 4.79 -20.86 -13.26
N GLN A 17 3.66 -20.23 -13.44
CA GLN A 17 2.53 -20.92 -14.09
C GLN A 17 2.92 -21.19 -15.54
N PRO A 18 3.03 -22.48 -15.93
CA PRO A 18 3.44 -22.83 -17.30
C PRO A 18 2.45 -22.32 -18.34
N LEU A 19 1.18 -22.12 -17.96
CA LEU A 19 0.12 -21.59 -18.81
C LEU A 19 0.39 -20.14 -19.25
N LEU A 20 0.80 -19.26 -18.38
CA LEU A 20 1.12 -17.86 -18.74
C LEU A 20 2.37 -17.77 -19.63
N ARG A 21 3.31 -18.72 -19.49
CA ARG A 21 4.48 -18.81 -20.39
C ARG A 21 4.08 -19.27 -21.77
N ALA A 22 3.24 -20.30 -21.85
CA ALA A 22 2.77 -20.84 -23.12
C ALA A 22 1.91 -19.82 -23.85
N GLU A 23 1.02 -19.14 -23.17
CA GLU A 23 0.12 -18.15 -23.74
C GLU A 23 0.85 -16.89 -24.22
N ALA A 24 1.78 -16.36 -23.44
CA ALA A 24 2.61 -15.23 -23.85
C ALA A 24 3.54 -15.59 -25.01
N ALA A 25 4.09 -16.81 -25.05
CA ALA A 25 4.91 -17.28 -26.15
C ALA A 25 4.08 -17.53 -27.42
N ARG A 26 2.87 -18.06 -27.27
CA ARG A 26 1.93 -18.30 -28.38
C ARG A 26 1.44 -16.99 -29.00
N LEU A 27 1.09 -16.01 -28.18
CA LEU A 27 0.70 -14.67 -28.63
C LEU A 27 1.84 -13.92 -29.36
N LEU A 28 3.10 -14.24 -29.07
CA LEU A 28 4.25 -13.63 -29.73
C LEU A 28 4.68 -14.36 -31.01
N ALA A 29 4.38 -15.66 -31.14
CA ALA A 29 4.90 -16.50 -32.22
C ALA A 29 3.90 -16.69 -33.42
N GLU A 30 2.60 -16.52 -33.20
CA GLU A 30 1.58 -16.98 -34.16
C GLU A 30 0.73 -15.86 -34.79
N VAL A 31 1.01 -14.56 -34.56
CA VAL A 31 0.12 -13.50 -35.05
C VAL A 31 0.57 -12.97 -36.40
N PRO A 32 -0.20 -13.23 -37.49
CA PRO A 32 -0.04 -12.53 -38.76
C PRO A 32 -0.17 -11.02 -38.55
N THR A 33 0.53 -10.25 -39.37
CA THR A 33 0.59 -8.77 -39.22
C THR A 33 -0.76 -8.07 -39.30
N SER A 34 -1.79 -8.70 -39.87
CA SER A 34 -3.17 -8.21 -39.96
C SER A 34 -3.92 -8.22 -38.63
N ASP A 35 -3.65 -9.22 -37.77
CA ASP A 35 -4.39 -9.42 -36.50
C ASP A 35 -3.65 -8.88 -35.28
N ARG A 36 -2.52 -8.20 -35.53
CA ARG A 36 -1.67 -7.68 -34.46
C ARG A 36 -2.40 -6.69 -33.55
N ARG A 37 -3.36 -5.93 -34.06
CA ARG A 37 -4.15 -4.98 -33.25
C ARG A 37 -5.07 -5.72 -32.28
N ASP A 38 -5.79 -6.71 -32.76
CA ASP A 38 -6.73 -7.49 -31.95
C ASP A 38 -5.99 -8.31 -30.88
N ALA A 39 -4.84 -8.89 -31.22
CA ALA A 39 -3.98 -9.57 -30.27
C ALA A 39 -3.44 -8.63 -29.19
N ILE A 40 -3.09 -7.39 -29.56
CA ILE A 40 -2.67 -6.36 -28.60
C ILE A 40 -3.82 -5.98 -27.68
N ASP A 41 -5.03 -5.85 -28.18
CA ASP A 41 -6.20 -5.48 -27.38
C ASP A 41 -6.65 -6.63 -26.46
N VAL A 42 -6.55 -7.87 -26.90
CA VAL A 42 -6.74 -9.04 -26.03
C VAL A 42 -5.70 -9.08 -24.92
N ALA A 43 -4.42 -8.92 -25.27
CA ALA A 43 -3.34 -8.89 -24.28
C ALA A 43 -3.51 -7.73 -23.28
N ARG A 44 -3.93 -6.55 -23.73
CA ARG A 44 -4.24 -5.41 -22.86
C ARG A 44 -5.39 -5.69 -21.91
N ARG A 45 -6.48 -6.31 -22.38
CA ARG A 45 -7.62 -6.68 -21.52
C ARG A 45 -7.21 -7.70 -20.47
N GLN A 46 -6.47 -8.72 -20.86
CA GLN A 46 -5.95 -9.73 -19.94
C GLN A 46 -5.00 -9.12 -18.90
N PHE A 47 -4.14 -8.23 -19.34
CA PHE A 47 -3.26 -7.48 -18.45
C PHE A 47 -4.05 -6.61 -17.47
N ALA A 48 -5.05 -5.87 -17.96
CA ALA A 48 -5.91 -5.05 -17.11
C ALA A 48 -6.70 -5.89 -16.08
N SER A 49 -7.20 -7.07 -16.46
CA SER A 49 -7.88 -7.97 -15.53
C SER A 49 -6.95 -8.49 -14.44
N THR A 50 -5.71 -8.81 -14.78
CA THR A 50 -4.69 -9.22 -13.80
C THR A 50 -4.32 -8.07 -12.85
N LEU A 51 -4.21 -6.85 -13.34
CA LEU A 51 -3.98 -5.66 -12.51
C LEU A 51 -5.15 -5.38 -11.56
N GLY A 52 -6.38 -5.60 -12.02
CA GLY A 52 -7.59 -5.41 -11.23
C GLY A 52 -7.75 -6.37 -10.04
N GLN A 53 -6.94 -7.43 -9.98
CA GLN A 53 -6.94 -8.37 -8.84
C GLN A 53 -6.28 -7.81 -7.58
N PHE A 54 -5.54 -6.71 -7.69
CA PHE A 54 -4.85 -6.10 -6.55
C PHE A 54 -5.53 -4.80 -6.17
N SER A 55 -5.78 -4.61 -4.88
CA SER A 55 -6.29 -3.36 -4.34
C SER A 55 -5.58 -2.96 -3.05
N VAL A 56 -5.45 -1.66 -2.84
CA VAL A 56 -4.97 -1.08 -1.59
C VAL A 56 -6.15 -0.53 -0.85
N ASP A 57 -6.31 -0.91 0.41
CA ASP A 57 -7.36 -0.35 1.28
C ASP A 57 -7.10 1.15 1.50
N GLN A 58 -8.13 1.96 1.26
CA GLN A 58 -8.09 3.41 1.35
C GLN A 58 -8.80 3.92 2.63
N SER A 59 -8.89 3.10 3.66
CA SER A 59 -9.50 3.47 4.93
C SER A 59 -8.76 4.61 5.62
N THR A 60 -9.52 5.40 6.41
CA THR A 60 -8.91 6.41 7.27
C THR A 60 -8.37 5.75 8.54
N ILE A 61 -7.10 5.98 8.82
CA ILE A 61 -6.43 5.44 10.01
C ILE A 61 -6.26 6.56 11.03
N THR A 62 -6.73 6.34 12.26
CA THR A 62 -6.52 7.27 13.37
C THR A 62 -5.34 6.78 14.21
N LEU A 63 -4.33 7.62 14.35
CA LEU A 63 -3.16 7.35 15.17
C LEU A 63 -3.23 8.19 16.45
N THR A 64 -3.02 7.53 17.59
CA THR A 64 -2.93 8.16 18.91
C THR A 64 -1.48 8.17 19.38
N GLY A 65 -0.94 9.36 19.66
CA GLY A 65 0.44 9.52 20.14
C GLY A 65 1.47 9.76 19.03
N GLY A 66 2.65 10.19 19.42
CA GLY A 66 3.75 10.47 18.51
C GLY A 66 4.57 9.22 18.21
N GLY A 67 4.73 8.91 16.95
CA GLY A 67 5.55 7.82 16.47
C GLY A 67 4.79 6.49 16.46
N SER A 68 4.45 6.00 15.30
CA SER A 68 3.62 4.82 15.18
C SER A 68 3.85 4.15 13.83
N GLU A 69 3.47 2.91 13.79
CA GLU A 69 3.39 2.15 12.56
C GLU A 69 2.01 2.33 11.94
N VAL A 70 1.98 2.56 10.65
CA VAL A 70 0.74 2.62 9.87
C VAL A 70 0.48 1.24 9.28
N PRO A 71 -0.63 0.57 9.62
CA PRO A 71 -1.02 -0.67 8.98
C PRO A 71 -1.56 -0.36 7.58
N LEU A 72 -0.87 -0.84 6.56
CA LEU A 72 -1.32 -0.78 5.17
C LEU A 72 -1.83 -2.14 4.75
N THR A 73 -3.07 -2.21 4.34
CA THR A 73 -3.71 -3.46 3.90
C THR A 73 -3.77 -3.51 2.39
N VAL A 74 -3.24 -4.59 1.84
CA VAL A 74 -3.31 -4.91 0.41
C VAL A 74 -4.12 -6.17 0.25
N THR A 75 -5.11 -6.12 -0.62
CA THR A 75 -5.93 -7.27 -0.99
C THR A 75 -5.48 -7.80 -2.34
N SER A 76 -5.32 -9.12 -2.41
CA SER A 76 -5.04 -9.86 -3.64
C SER A 76 -6.18 -10.81 -3.92
N GLY A 77 -6.82 -10.67 -5.08
CA GLY A 77 -7.77 -11.65 -5.61
C GLY A 77 -7.12 -12.76 -6.43
N ALA A 78 -5.79 -12.82 -6.46
CA ALA A 78 -5.06 -13.83 -7.20
C ALA A 78 -4.92 -15.13 -6.38
N ASP A 79 -5.10 -16.27 -7.05
CA ASP A 79 -4.98 -17.61 -6.44
C ASP A 79 -3.52 -18.08 -6.29
N TYR A 80 -2.57 -17.19 -6.51
CA TYR A 80 -1.14 -17.49 -6.46
C TYR A 80 -0.38 -16.44 -5.63
N ALA A 81 0.75 -16.85 -5.06
CA ALA A 81 1.61 -15.95 -4.33
C ALA A 81 2.28 -14.95 -5.29
N PHE A 82 2.14 -13.67 -4.97
CA PHE A 82 2.73 -12.57 -5.72
C PHE A 82 3.83 -11.91 -4.90
N THR A 83 5.00 -11.69 -5.52
CA THR A 83 6.09 -10.90 -4.92
C THR A 83 6.24 -9.58 -5.63
N GLY A 84 6.23 -8.50 -4.86
CA GLY A 84 6.33 -7.14 -5.38
C GLY A 84 7.01 -6.18 -4.41
N ILE A 85 6.93 -4.90 -4.74
CA ILE A 85 7.46 -3.82 -3.93
C ILE A 85 6.31 -2.87 -3.61
N ILE A 86 6.10 -2.58 -2.32
CA ILE A 86 5.24 -1.48 -1.89
C ILE A 86 6.11 -0.23 -1.78
N ARG A 87 5.68 0.81 -2.49
CA ARG A 87 6.25 2.16 -2.40
C ARG A 87 5.28 3.07 -1.66
N VAL A 88 5.78 3.76 -0.65
CA VAL A 88 5.02 4.75 0.12
C VAL A 88 5.59 6.14 -0.08
N GLY A 89 4.72 7.13 -0.13
CA GLY A 89 5.10 8.53 -0.27
C GLY A 89 4.08 9.44 0.42
N SER A 90 4.56 10.52 1.02
CA SER A 90 3.73 11.57 1.62
C SER A 90 4.48 12.88 1.60
N ASP A 91 3.75 13.97 1.52
CA ASP A 91 4.29 15.33 1.57
C ASP A 91 4.36 15.87 3.01
N ARG A 92 3.65 15.21 3.95
CA ARG A 92 3.51 15.67 5.34
C ARG A 92 3.97 14.67 6.38
N VAL A 93 4.39 13.48 5.96
CA VAL A 93 4.86 12.41 6.85
C VAL A 93 6.29 12.08 6.51
N THR A 94 7.15 12.07 7.50
CA THR A 94 8.51 11.52 7.39
C THR A 94 8.48 10.03 7.68
N PHE A 95 9.17 9.24 6.86
CA PHE A 95 9.32 7.80 7.08
C PHE A 95 10.66 7.55 7.76
N THR A 96 10.65 6.76 8.84
CA THR A 96 11.87 6.39 9.58
C THR A 96 12.67 5.31 8.89
N SER A 97 12.05 4.58 7.97
CA SER A 97 12.67 3.51 7.21
C SER A 97 12.61 3.79 5.70
N ALA A 98 13.06 2.83 4.90
CA ALA A 98 12.99 2.90 3.46
C ALA A 98 11.54 3.17 2.98
N ARG A 99 11.40 3.91 1.88
CA ARG A 99 10.10 4.18 1.24
C ARG A 99 9.63 3.04 0.32
N GLN A 100 10.39 1.96 0.28
CA GLN A 100 10.11 0.80 -0.55
C GLN A 100 10.33 -0.46 0.29
N PHE A 101 9.33 -1.34 0.29
CA PHE A 101 9.33 -2.56 1.06
C PHE A 101 9.02 -3.73 0.13
N PRO A 102 9.87 -4.77 0.08
CA PRO A 102 9.51 -6.00 -0.60
C PRO A 102 8.36 -6.66 0.15
N VAL A 103 7.39 -7.18 -0.59
CA VAL A 103 6.22 -7.85 -0.05
C VAL A 103 5.91 -9.11 -0.82
N THR A 104 5.51 -10.15 -0.11
CA THR A 104 4.95 -11.37 -0.70
C THR A 104 3.49 -11.49 -0.28
N LEU A 105 2.60 -11.36 -1.24
CA LEU A 105 1.17 -11.51 -1.07
C LEU A 105 0.82 -13.00 -1.29
N ALA A 106 0.91 -13.79 -0.23
CA ALA A 106 0.57 -15.22 -0.25
C ALA A 106 -0.86 -15.49 0.21
N LYS A 107 -1.54 -14.46 0.73
CA LYS A 107 -2.91 -14.52 1.27
C LYS A 107 -3.77 -13.47 0.57
N PRO A 108 -5.09 -13.65 0.54
CA PRO A 108 -6.00 -12.66 -0.01
C PRO A 108 -5.86 -11.27 0.63
N ILE A 109 -5.54 -11.22 1.92
CA ILE A 109 -5.35 -9.97 2.66
C ILE A 109 -3.98 -10.02 3.33
N THR A 110 -3.16 -9.03 3.05
CA THR A 110 -1.83 -8.87 3.65
C THR A 110 -1.70 -7.47 4.24
N THR A 111 -1.43 -7.39 5.54
CA THR A 111 -1.21 -6.13 6.24
C THR A 111 0.27 -5.94 6.51
N ILE A 112 0.79 -4.79 6.10
CA ILE A 112 2.18 -4.38 6.28
C ILE A 112 2.21 -3.17 7.20
N ARG A 113 3.08 -3.19 8.20
CA ARG A 113 3.27 -2.08 9.11
C ARG A 113 4.42 -1.21 8.64
N VAL A 114 4.11 0.05 8.33
CA VAL A 114 5.09 1.03 7.86
C VAL A 114 5.42 1.97 9.01
N PRO A 115 6.66 1.97 9.51
CA PRO A 115 7.06 2.89 10.56
C PRO A 115 7.14 4.31 10.01
N ILE A 116 6.43 5.20 10.67
CA ILE A 116 6.43 6.63 10.38
C ILE A 116 7.12 7.38 11.53
N GLY A 117 7.82 8.44 11.18
CA GLY A 117 8.44 9.35 12.14
C GLY A 117 7.48 10.46 12.58
N SER A 118 7.82 11.67 12.24
CA SER A 118 7.00 12.84 12.54
C SER A 118 6.04 13.15 11.40
N SER A 119 4.90 13.71 11.75
CA SER A 119 3.98 14.31 10.79
C SER A 119 3.77 15.78 11.09
N SER A 120 3.62 16.57 10.05
CA SER A 120 3.23 17.96 10.17
C SER A 120 1.71 18.09 10.04
N GLY A 121 1.05 18.44 11.15
CA GLY A 121 -0.41 18.71 11.19
C GLY A 121 -1.25 17.58 11.77
N THR A 122 -2.56 17.80 11.80
CA THR A 122 -3.57 16.89 12.38
C THR A 122 -4.03 15.80 11.41
N SER A 123 -3.73 15.93 10.13
CA SER A 123 -4.04 14.93 9.10
C SER A 123 -3.00 14.93 8.00
N ALA A 124 -2.74 13.76 7.45
CA ALA A 124 -1.84 13.56 6.34
C ALA A 124 -2.36 12.48 5.38
N PHE A 125 -1.90 12.53 4.14
CA PHE A 125 -2.19 11.50 3.14
C PHE A 125 -0.92 10.73 2.83
N ILE A 126 -1.02 9.41 2.83
CA ILE A 126 0.04 8.52 2.35
C ILE A 126 -0.42 7.91 1.04
N ARG A 127 0.34 8.15 -0.01
CA ARG A 127 0.18 7.46 -1.28
C ARG A 127 0.91 6.13 -1.19
N VAL A 128 0.20 5.07 -1.49
CA VAL A 128 0.71 3.69 -1.51
C VAL A 128 0.62 3.17 -2.93
N SER A 129 1.69 2.59 -3.43
CA SER A 129 1.72 1.97 -4.75
C SER A 129 2.33 0.59 -4.65
N LEU A 130 1.63 -0.41 -5.17
CA LEU A 130 2.15 -1.77 -5.34
C LEU A 130 2.79 -1.87 -6.73
N LEU A 131 4.04 -2.25 -6.77
CA LEU A 131 4.82 -2.41 -8.00
C LEU A 131 5.23 -3.88 -8.18
N THR A 132 5.58 -4.24 -9.41
CA THR A 132 6.27 -5.50 -9.71
C THR A 132 7.60 -5.60 -8.96
N ALA A 133 8.16 -6.81 -8.84
CA ALA A 133 9.41 -7.05 -8.12
C ALA A 133 10.60 -6.26 -8.67
N ASP A 134 10.57 -5.94 -9.97
CA ASP A 134 11.57 -5.09 -10.63
C ASP A 134 11.27 -3.57 -10.51
N GLY A 135 10.17 -3.21 -9.88
CA GLY A 135 9.76 -1.82 -9.64
C GLY A 135 9.34 -1.03 -10.87
N ARG A 136 9.18 -1.68 -12.04
CA ARG A 136 8.93 -0.99 -13.32
C ARG A 136 7.45 -0.77 -13.63
N VAL A 137 6.60 -1.66 -13.15
CA VAL A 137 5.16 -1.59 -13.42
C VAL A 137 4.41 -1.37 -12.11
N THR A 138 3.55 -0.37 -12.08
CA THR A 138 2.60 -0.16 -10.97
C THR A 138 1.36 -0.99 -11.23
N LEU A 139 1.05 -1.89 -10.31
CA LEU A 139 -0.12 -2.77 -10.37
C LEU A 139 -1.37 -2.08 -9.86
N THR A 140 -1.24 -1.44 -8.70
CA THR A 140 -2.32 -0.66 -8.10
C THR A 140 -1.74 0.47 -7.27
N SER A 141 -2.54 1.51 -7.05
CA SER A 141 -2.20 2.61 -6.16
C SER A 141 -3.43 3.07 -5.39
N GLY A 142 -3.20 3.50 -4.15
CA GLY A 142 -4.23 4.03 -3.28
C GLY A 142 -3.69 5.17 -2.43
N THR A 143 -4.61 5.88 -1.77
CA THR A 143 -4.27 6.94 -0.83
C THR A 143 -4.95 6.65 0.49
N VAL A 144 -4.15 6.55 1.54
CA VAL A 144 -4.61 6.33 2.91
C VAL A 144 -4.56 7.65 3.66
N GLN A 145 -5.67 8.04 4.26
CA GLN A 145 -5.73 9.22 5.12
C GLN A 145 -5.36 8.84 6.54
N ILE A 146 -4.42 9.57 7.13
CA ILE A 146 -4.04 9.43 8.52
C ILE A 146 -4.54 10.65 9.28
N ARG A 147 -5.18 10.42 10.41
CA ARG A 147 -5.56 11.45 11.38
C ARG A 147 -4.76 11.26 12.65
N TYR A 148 -4.19 12.33 13.15
CA TYR A 148 -3.48 12.33 14.41
C TYR A 148 -4.38 12.92 15.49
N THR A 149 -4.62 12.15 16.55
CA THR A 149 -5.22 12.68 17.77
C THR A 149 -4.08 12.96 18.76
N SER A 150 -3.75 14.24 18.94
CA SER A 150 -2.87 14.63 20.03
C SER A 150 -3.67 14.50 21.31
N THR A 151 -3.18 13.75 22.27
CA THR A 151 -3.69 13.79 23.64
C THR A 151 -3.44 15.21 24.16
N SER A 152 -4.51 15.96 24.31
CA SER A 152 -4.43 17.38 24.65
C SER A 152 -3.80 17.52 26.03
N VAL A 153 -2.64 18.13 26.10
CA VAL A 153 -1.98 18.55 27.35
C VAL A 153 -2.95 19.38 28.22
N VAL A 154 -3.88 20.07 27.59
CA VAL A 154 -4.97 20.81 28.22
C VAL A 154 -5.84 19.91 29.09
N GLY A 155 -6.13 18.67 28.66
CA GLY A 155 -6.89 17.70 29.46
C GLY A 155 -6.16 17.33 30.76
N TYR A 156 -4.85 17.10 30.69
CA TYR A 156 -4.04 16.82 31.88
C TYR A 156 -3.95 18.04 32.81
N LEU A 157 -3.77 19.25 32.27
CA LEU A 157 -3.73 20.48 33.06
C LEU A 157 -5.05 20.76 33.77
N LEU A 158 -6.18 20.54 33.09
CA LEU A 158 -7.52 20.68 33.68
C LEU A 158 -7.73 19.65 34.78
N SER A 159 -7.36 18.39 34.55
CA SER A 159 -7.47 17.34 35.59
C SER A 159 -6.59 17.60 36.76
N ALA A 160 -5.33 17.99 36.56
CA ALA A 160 -4.40 18.35 37.65
C ALA A 160 -4.87 19.59 38.41
N GLY A 161 -5.36 20.62 37.70
CA GLY A 161 -5.94 21.82 38.31
C GLY A 161 -7.15 21.52 39.17
N SER A 162 -8.05 20.66 38.69
CA SER A 162 -9.22 20.24 39.46
C SER A 162 -8.83 19.49 40.76
N LEU A 163 -7.87 18.60 40.68
CA LEU A 163 -7.36 17.88 41.88
C LEU A 163 -6.72 18.80 42.89
N LEU A 164 -5.98 19.81 42.44
CA LEU A 164 -5.37 20.82 43.34
C LEU A 164 -6.43 21.66 44.04
N ILE A 165 -7.49 22.07 43.35
CA ILE A 165 -8.61 22.83 43.92
C ILE A 165 -9.33 22.00 44.98
N ILE A 166 -9.63 20.72 44.67
CA ILE A 166 -10.30 19.81 45.63
C ILE A 166 -9.42 19.57 46.85
N GLY A 167 -8.12 19.28 46.66
CA GLY A 167 -7.17 19.07 47.73
C GLY A 167 -7.01 20.30 48.63
N TRP A 168 -6.94 21.51 48.03
CA TRP A 168 -6.88 22.76 48.78
C TRP A 168 -8.15 23.04 49.58
N TRP A 169 -9.32 22.76 49.01
CA TRP A 169 -10.60 22.92 49.68
C TRP A 169 -10.71 21.95 50.89
N TRP A 170 -10.27 20.72 50.74
CA TRP A 170 -10.30 19.72 51.79
C TRP A 170 -9.33 20.01 52.92
N TRP A 171 -8.20 20.64 52.62
CA TRP A 171 -7.24 21.05 53.64
C TRP A 171 -7.69 22.27 54.47
N ARG A 172 -8.58 23.07 53.89
CA ARG A 172 -9.09 24.29 54.53
C ARG A 172 -10.35 24.04 55.40
N THR A 173 -11.04 22.93 55.23
CA THR A 173 -12.18 22.50 56.04
C THR A 173 -11.73 21.60 57.18
#